data_644f44550e6c27763fe58a91da7fd95c
#
_entry.id   644f44550e6c27763fe58a91da7fd95c
#
_cell.length_a   1.000
_cell.length_b   1.000
_cell.length_c   1.000
_cell.angle_alpha   90.00
_cell.angle_beta   90.00
_cell.angle_gamma   90.00
#
_symmetry.space_group_name_H-M   'P 1'
#
loop_
_entity.id
_entity.type
_entity.pdbx_description
1 polymer ?
#
loop_
_entity_poly.entity_id
_entity_poly.type
_entity_poly.pdbx_seq_one_letter_code
_entity_poly.pdbx_strand_id
1 'polypeptide(L)'
;MLLETLSIGMLGTNCYILAAQPGSPAAVIDPAGEIKTIVSRLQRSDLKCMAILCTHGHSDHVAGAGLLSDALHAPVYIQEADAAGLTSVRTRVMGLASGAVGGKPESIRYLEESQDMPIGDLSLAVLYTPGHTIGSVSFYTPGYLFCGDLIFQGSIGRTDLRGGSLQALLHSVKEKVWDLPDDTRIMPGHGPATTIAAEKRHNTFLAGLD
;
A
#
# COMPACT_ATOMS: atom_id res chain seq x y z
N MET A 1 7.17 -17.05 -1.17
CA MET A 1 7.16 -15.60 -1.47
C MET A 1 8.19 -14.89 -0.61
N LEU A 2 9.01 -14.03 -1.19
CA LEU A 2 9.89 -13.10 -0.47
C LEU A 2 9.05 -11.86 -0.13
N LEU A 3 9.07 -11.47 1.14
CA LEU A 3 8.41 -10.26 1.64
C LEU A 3 9.35 -9.56 2.62
N GLU A 4 9.66 -8.32 2.36
CA GLU A 4 10.40 -7.43 3.25
C GLU A 4 9.55 -6.23 3.62
N THR A 5 9.55 -5.86 4.90
CA THR A 5 8.86 -4.69 5.43
C THR A 5 9.89 -3.67 5.88
N LEU A 6 9.75 -2.44 5.41
CA LEU A 6 10.58 -1.30 5.80
C LEU A 6 9.67 -0.25 6.45
N SER A 7 9.93 0.10 7.70
CA SER A 7 9.25 1.25 8.32
C SER A 7 10.02 2.51 7.95
N ILE A 8 9.47 3.33 7.07
CA ILE A 8 10.14 4.47 6.43
C ILE A 8 9.28 5.73 6.42
N GLY A 9 9.91 6.86 6.09
CA GLY A 9 9.24 8.15 6.10
C GLY A 9 9.06 8.71 7.50
N MET A 10 8.55 9.95 7.58
CA MET A 10 8.40 10.67 8.85
C MET A 10 7.39 10.05 9.83
N LEU A 11 6.41 9.29 9.31
CA LEU A 11 5.35 8.67 10.11
C LEU A 11 5.54 7.16 10.29
N GLY A 12 6.71 6.61 9.88
CA GLY A 12 7.00 5.19 10.02
C GLY A 12 6.06 4.30 9.19
N THR A 13 5.76 4.73 7.96
CA THR A 13 4.90 3.99 7.05
C THR A 13 5.55 2.67 6.66
N ASN A 14 4.77 1.62 6.65
CA ASN A 14 5.21 0.31 6.20
C ASN A 14 5.28 0.27 4.67
N CYS A 15 6.49 0.31 4.15
CA CYS A 15 6.77 0.03 2.74
C CYS A 15 7.08 -1.45 2.58
N TYR A 16 6.44 -2.09 1.61
CA TYR A 16 6.62 -3.52 1.37
C TYR A 16 7.33 -3.77 0.05
N ILE A 17 8.35 -4.65 0.09
CA ILE A 17 8.98 -5.22 -1.11
C ILE A 17 8.56 -6.67 -1.19
N LEU A 18 7.94 -7.06 -2.30
CA LEU A 18 7.49 -8.43 -2.50
C LEU A 18 7.90 -8.98 -3.86
N ALA A 19 8.24 -10.27 -3.87
CA ALA A 19 8.67 -11.03 -5.04
C ALA A 19 8.37 -12.52 -4.84
N ALA A 20 8.33 -13.30 -5.91
CA ALA A 20 8.16 -14.75 -5.79
C ALA A 20 9.33 -15.38 -5.03
N GLN A 21 10.56 -15.00 -5.40
CA GLN A 21 11.83 -15.48 -4.85
C GLN A 21 12.95 -14.46 -5.16
N PRO A 22 14.15 -14.61 -4.58
CA PRO A 22 15.31 -13.81 -4.99
C PRO A 22 15.59 -13.95 -6.49
N GLY A 23 16.03 -12.88 -7.14
CA GLY A 23 16.28 -12.82 -8.58
C GLY A 23 15.05 -12.65 -9.46
N SER A 24 13.84 -12.61 -8.90
CA SER A 24 12.60 -12.48 -9.66
C SER A 24 12.10 -11.04 -9.78
N PRO A 25 11.11 -10.77 -10.65
CA PRO A 25 10.39 -9.51 -10.66
C PRO A 25 9.76 -9.21 -9.30
N ALA A 26 9.73 -7.92 -8.91
CA ALA A 26 9.25 -7.46 -7.62
C ALA A 26 8.27 -6.29 -7.76
N ALA A 27 7.44 -6.10 -6.74
CA ALA A 27 6.68 -4.87 -6.52
C ALA A 27 7.16 -4.18 -5.24
N VAL A 28 7.01 -2.85 -5.22
CA VAL A 28 7.18 -2.02 -4.02
C VAL A 28 5.85 -1.36 -3.72
N ILE A 29 5.33 -1.54 -2.50
CA ILE A 29 4.07 -0.95 -2.04
C ILE A 29 4.37 0.19 -1.08
N ASP A 30 3.72 1.34 -1.26
CA ASP A 30 3.77 2.54 -0.44
C ASP A 30 5.20 3.04 -0.12
N PRO A 31 5.98 3.48 -1.12
CA PRO A 31 7.32 4.02 -0.92
C PRO A 31 7.29 5.43 -0.33
N ALA A 32 7.18 5.51 0.98
CA ALA A 32 7.01 6.75 1.74
C ALA A 32 8.26 7.67 1.78
N GLY A 33 9.43 7.13 1.45
CA GLY A 33 10.72 7.85 1.50
C GLY A 33 11.91 6.90 1.41
N GLU A 34 13.07 7.33 1.90
CA GLU A 34 14.33 6.57 1.98
C GLU A 34 14.65 5.73 0.73
N ILE A 35 14.55 6.33 -0.44
CA ILE A 35 14.67 5.65 -1.75
C ILE A 35 15.96 4.83 -1.88
N LYS A 36 17.08 5.35 -1.35
CA LYS A 36 18.35 4.63 -1.37
C LYS A 36 18.27 3.31 -0.60
N THR A 37 17.52 3.28 0.50
CA THR A 37 17.31 2.07 1.29
C THR A 37 16.51 1.06 0.48
N ILE A 38 15.39 1.46 -0.13
CA ILE A 38 14.56 0.58 -0.97
C ILE A 38 15.39 0.00 -2.12
N VAL A 39 16.11 0.85 -2.87
CA VAL A 39 16.97 0.42 -3.98
C VAL A 39 18.04 -0.57 -3.52
N SER A 40 18.70 -0.29 -2.37
CA SER A 40 19.71 -1.20 -1.80
C SER A 40 19.13 -2.57 -1.44
N ARG A 41 17.88 -2.62 -0.93
CA ARG A 41 17.21 -3.88 -0.60
C ARG A 41 16.88 -4.68 -1.85
N LEU A 42 16.35 -4.03 -2.88
CA LEU A 42 16.11 -4.67 -4.17
C LEU A 42 17.39 -5.26 -4.75
N GLN A 43 18.49 -4.50 -4.75
CA GLN A 43 19.79 -4.93 -5.27
C GLN A 43 20.37 -6.12 -4.51
N ARG A 44 20.28 -6.14 -3.17
CA ARG A 44 20.79 -7.25 -2.33
C ARG A 44 20.13 -8.59 -2.63
N SER A 45 18.87 -8.56 -3.03
CA SER A 45 18.08 -9.76 -3.35
C SER A 45 17.99 -10.00 -4.88
N ASP A 46 18.76 -9.23 -5.68
CA ASP A 46 18.76 -9.28 -7.15
C ASP A 46 17.35 -9.09 -7.75
N LEU A 47 16.53 -8.22 -7.13
CA LEU A 47 15.16 -8.01 -7.52
C LEU A 47 15.04 -6.89 -8.56
N LYS A 48 14.25 -7.11 -9.61
CA LYS A 48 13.88 -6.08 -10.58
C LYS A 48 12.48 -5.55 -10.26
N CYS A 49 12.40 -4.28 -9.84
CA CYS A 49 11.11 -3.64 -9.60
C CYS A 49 10.34 -3.47 -10.91
N MET A 50 9.16 -4.07 -10.99
CA MET A 50 8.26 -4.00 -12.16
C MET A 50 7.07 -3.07 -11.93
N ALA A 51 6.72 -2.83 -10.67
CA ALA A 51 5.60 -1.99 -10.29
C ALA A 51 5.83 -1.31 -8.95
N ILE A 52 5.46 -0.04 -8.85
CA ILE A 52 5.35 0.73 -7.63
C ILE A 52 3.85 0.90 -7.38
N LEU A 53 3.35 0.33 -6.30
CA LEU A 53 1.93 0.25 -5.99
C LEU A 53 1.62 1.19 -4.83
N CYS A 54 0.65 2.08 -4.99
CA CYS A 54 0.19 2.97 -3.93
C CYS A 54 -1.20 2.54 -3.48
N THR A 55 -1.35 2.28 -2.17
CA THR A 55 -2.65 1.90 -1.59
C THR A 55 -3.62 3.08 -1.60
N HIS A 56 -3.13 4.30 -1.41
CA HIS A 56 -3.90 5.54 -1.48
C HIS A 56 -2.98 6.76 -1.66
N GLY A 57 -3.55 7.96 -1.77
CA GLY A 57 -2.83 9.18 -2.14
C GLY A 57 -2.32 10.05 -0.99
N HIS A 58 -2.31 9.59 0.25
CA HIS A 58 -1.73 10.39 1.34
C HIS A 58 -0.22 10.49 1.20
N SER A 59 0.28 11.68 1.55
CA SER A 59 1.67 12.06 1.31
C SER A 59 2.69 11.15 2.00
N ASP A 60 2.36 10.60 3.14
CA ASP A 60 3.21 9.67 3.89
C ASP A 60 3.28 8.27 3.27
N HIS A 61 2.43 7.95 2.30
CA HIS A 61 2.51 6.70 1.52
C HIS A 61 3.19 6.91 0.18
N VAL A 62 2.99 8.07 -0.46
CA VAL A 62 3.40 8.28 -1.86
C VAL A 62 4.60 9.22 -2.04
N ALA A 63 5.17 9.77 -0.96
CA ALA A 63 6.20 10.81 -1.07
C ALA A 63 7.45 10.38 -1.85
N GLY A 64 7.81 9.11 -1.82
CA GLY A 64 8.94 8.55 -2.54
C GLY A 64 8.62 7.97 -3.91
N ALA A 65 7.33 7.84 -4.28
CA ALA A 65 6.92 7.11 -5.48
C ALA A 65 7.51 7.69 -6.78
N GLY A 66 7.57 9.02 -6.92
CA GLY A 66 8.15 9.68 -8.09
C GLY A 66 9.64 9.39 -8.23
N LEU A 67 10.42 9.62 -7.18
CA LEU A 67 11.87 9.34 -7.19
C LEU A 67 12.20 7.87 -7.40
N LEU A 68 11.40 6.98 -6.80
CA LEU A 68 11.62 5.55 -6.98
C LEU A 68 11.31 5.14 -8.43
N SER A 69 10.25 5.72 -9.03
CA SER A 69 9.93 5.53 -10.44
C SER A 69 11.07 5.96 -11.35
N ASP A 70 11.62 7.15 -11.12
CA ASP A 70 12.76 7.67 -11.89
C ASP A 70 14.00 6.77 -11.73
N ALA A 71 14.31 6.35 -10.50
CA ALA A 71 15.51 5.56 -10.22
C ALA A 71 15.46 4.13 -10.78
N LEU A 72 14.27 3.55 -10.89
CA LEU A 72 14.07 2.15 -11.29
C LEU A 72 13.41 1.98 -12.66
N HIS A 73 12.99 3.08 -13.31
CA HIS A 73 12.20 3.09 -14.55
C HIS A 73 10.95 2.19 -14.44
N ALA A 74 10.33 2.18 -13.25
CA ALA A 74 9.14 1.38 -12.95
C ALA A 74 7.89 2.26 -12.92
N PRO A 75 6.75 1.80 -13.49
CA PRO A 75 5.50 2.55 -13.45
C PRO A 75 4.92 2.62 -12.04
N VAL A 76 4.27 3.75 -11.72
CA VAL A 76 3.50 3.93 -10.48
C VAL A 76 2.04 3.63 -10.76
N TYR A 77 1.46 2.79 -9.93
CA TYR A 77 0.04 2.42 -9.98
C TYR A 77 -0.68 3.02 -8.76
N ILE A 78 -1.81 3.66 -9.00
CA ILE A 78 -2.67 4.26 -7.98
C ILE A 78 -4.11 4.32 -8.50
N GLN A 79 -5.09 4.32 -7.62
CA GLN A 79 -6.47 4.57 -8.03
C GLN A 79 -6.65 6.05 -8.44
N GLU A 80 -7.42 6.31 -9.50
CA GLU A 80 -7.51 7.62 -10.16
C GLU A 80 -7.93 8.75 -9.20
N ALA A 81 -8.89 8.50 -8.30
CA ALA A 81 -9.39 9.50 -7.36
C ALA A 81 -8.29 10.01 -6.40
N ASP A 82 -7.27 9.21 -6.14
CA ASP A 82 -6.16 9.53 -5.25
C ASP A 82 -4.89 9.99 -5.98
N ALA A 83 -4.86 9.93 -7.31
CA ALA A 83 -3.68 10.25 -8.11
C ALA A 83 -3.15 11.69 -7.91
N ALA A 84 -4.01 12.64 -7.56
CA ALA A 84 -3.60 14.00 -7.22
C ALA A 84 -2.66 14.06 -6.01
N GLY A 85 -2.70 13.05 -5.14
CA GLY A 85 -1.82 12.91 -3.99
C GLY A 85 -0.34 12.83 -4.39
N LEU A 86 -0.01 12.15 -5.49
CA LEU A 86 1.36 11.99 -5.99
C LEU A 86 2.10 13.31 -6.25
N THR A 87 1.38 14.37 -6.59
CA THR A 87 1.95 15.67 -6.97
C THR A 87 1.56 16.81 -6.05
N SER A 88 0.91 16.52 -4.92
CA SER A 88 0.46 17.53 -3.99
C SER A 88 1.63 18.30 -3.35
N VAL A 89 1.39 19.53 -2.93
CA VAL A 89 2.39 20.33 -2.20
C VAL A 89 2.84 19.60 -0.94
N ARG A 90 1.91 18.96 -0.22
CA ARG A 90 2.20 18.21 1.00
C ARG A 90 3.13 17.03 0.71
N THR A 91 2.90 16.28 -0.37
CA THR A 91 3.77 15.18 -0.82
C THR A 91 5.18 15.66 -1.13
N ARG A 92 5.32 16.81 -1.81
CA ARG A 92 6.64 17.40 -2.10
C ARG A 92 7.38 17.80 -0.82
N VAL A 93 6.68 18.41 0.15
CA VAL A 93 7.27 18.82 1.42
C VAL A 93 7.70 17.60 2.24
N MET A 94 6.86 16.58 2.33
CA MET A 94 7.21 15.33 3.02
C MET A 94 8.35 14.59 2.33
N GLY A 95 8.32 14.53 1.01
CA GLY A 95 9.42 13.96 0.23
C GLY A 95 10.75 14.65 0.52
N LEU A 96 10.77 15.97 0.54
CA LEU A 96 11.98 16.75 0.89
C LEU A 96 12.51 16.39 2.29
N ALA A 97 11.61 16.28 3.28
CA ALA A 97 11.97 15.98 4.66
C ALA A 97 12.49 14.53 4.85
N SER A 98 12.00 13.58 4.04
CA SER A 98 12.45 12.16 4.06
C SER A 98 13.54 11.85 3.03
N GLY A 99 14.20 12.87 2.46
CA GLY A 99 15.26 12.68 1.46
C GLY A 99 14.77 12.22 0.09
N ALA A 100 13.46 12.33 -0.15
CA ALA A 100 12.81 11.97 -1.40
C ALA A 100 12.37 13.24 -2.17
N VAL A 101 13.34 14.00 -2.67
CA VAL A 101 13.06 15.14 -3.55
C VAL A 101 12.83 14.63 -4.96
N GLY A 102 11.59 14.31 -5.31
CA GLY A 102 11.24 13.78 -6.61
C GLY A 102 10.10 14.52 -7.27
N GLY A 103 10.10 14.45 -8.58
CA GLY A 103 9.09 15.00 -9.45
C GLY A 103 7.82 14.12 -9.53
N LYS A 104 6.98 14.46 -10.46
CA LYS A 104 5.86 13.62 -10.88
C LYS A 104 6.42 12.34 -11.53
N PRO A 105 5.90 11.14 -11.19
CA PRO A 105 6.30 9.92 -11.86
C PRO A 105 6.17 10.03 -13.39
N GLU A 106 7.13 9.50 -14.14
CA GLU A 106 7.08 9.50 -15.61
C GLU A 106 5.91 8.69 -16.15
N SER A 107 5.59 7.59 -15.49
CA SER A 107 4.50 6.69 -15.88
C SER A 107 3.56 6.43 -14.69
N ILE A 108 2.36 6.99 -14.77
CA ILE A 108 1.25 6.71 -13.84
C ILE A 108 0.23 5.85 -14.57
N ARG A 109 -0.19 4.77 -13.91
CA ARG A 109 -1.25 3.86 -14.38
C ARG A 109 -2.34 3.79 -13.33
N TYR A 110 -3.58 3.78 -13.77
CA TYR A 110 -4.70 3.70 -12.85
C TYR A 110 -5.07 2.24 -12.58
N LEU A 111 -5.33 1.97 -11.30
CA LEU A 111 -5.80 0.67 -10.84
C LEU A 111 -7.29 0.55 -11.07
N GLU A 112 -7.73 -0.62 -11.49
CA GLU A 112 -9.14 -0.97 -11.68
C GLU A 112 -9.57 -2.04 -10.66
N GLU A 113 -10.85 -2.02 -10.27
CA GLU A 113 -11.43 -3.02 -9.37
C GLU A 113 -11.29 -4.41 -9.96
N SER A 114 -10.92 -5.37 -9.13
CA SER A 114 -10.71 -6.78 -9.49
C SER A 114 -9.65 -7.02 -10.58
N GLN A 115 -8.80 -6.03 -10.83
CA GLN A 115 -7.64 -6.20 -11.70
C GLN A 115 -6.64 -7.15 -11.07
N ASP A 116 -6.12 -8.07 -11.87
CA ASP A 116 -4.94 -8.85 -11.51
C ASP A 116 -3.66 -8.11 -11.91
N MET A 117 -2.75 -7.96 -10.95
CA MET A 117 -1.44 -7.34 -11.13
C MET A 117 -0.36 -8.44 -11.14
N PRO A 118 0.10 -8.91 -12.31
CA PRO A 118 1.15 -9.90 -12.37
C PRO A 118 2.51 -9.28 -12.01
N ILE A 119 3.21 -9.90 -11.06
CA ILE A 119 4.57 -9.55 -10.64
C ILE A 119 5.45 -10.79 -10.78
N GLY A 120 5.87 -11.08 -12.01
CA GLY A 120 6.50 -12.36 -12.34
C GLY A 120 5.55 -13.53 -12.06
N ASP A 121 5.97 -14.45 -11.17
CA ASP A 121 5.16 -15.62 -10.78
C ASP A 121 4.15 -15.32 -9.65
N LEU A 122 4.10 -14.06 -9.15
CA LEU A 122 3.07 -13.61 -8.22
C LEU A 122 1.96 -12.88 -8.96
N SER A 123 0.74 -12.96 -8.43
CA SER A 123 -0.36 -12.10 -8.82
C SER A 123 -0.95 -11.42 -7.57
N LEU A 124 -1.27 -10.14 -7.69
CA LEU A 124 -1.94 -9.35 -6.67
C LEU A 124 -3.31 -8.95 -7.22
N ALA A 125 -4.38 -9.38 -6.58
CA ALA A 125 -5.72 -8.86 -6.88
C ALA A 125 -5.89 -7.47 -6.27
N VAL A 126 -6.40 -6.53 -7.06
CA VAL A 126 -6.74 -5.18 -6.61
C VAL A 126 -8.16 -5.19 -6.06
N LEU A 127 -8.32 -4.81 -4.80
CA LEU A 127 -9.60 -4.66 -4.13
C LEU A 127 -9.85 -3.17 -3.85
N TYR A 128 -10.93 -2.60 -4.35
CA TYR A 128 -11.31 -1.24 -3.96
C TYR A 128 -11.84 -1.25 -2.54
N THR A 129 -11.15 -0.52 -1.68
CA THR A 129 -11.44 -0.44 -0.24
C THR A 129 -11.56 1.02 0.23
N PRO A 130 -12.47 1.82 -0.39
CA PRO A 130 -12.65 3.23 -0.01
C PRO A 130 -13.11 3.37 1.44
N GLY A 131 -12.82 4.54 2.01
CA GLY A 131 -13.29 4.93 3.34
C GLY A 131 -12.27 5.70 4.15
N HIS A 132 -10.99 5.36 4.11
CA HIS A 132 -9.91 6.22 4.58
C HIS A 132 -9.68 7.36 3.57
N THR A 133 -9.60 7.02 2.29
CA THR A 133 -9.74 7.95 1.16
C THR A 133 -10.76 7.40 0.16
N ILE A 134 -11.14 8.21 -0.82
CA ILE A 134 -12.05 7.79 -1.90
C ILE A 134 -11.37 6.74 -2.80
N GLY A 135 -10.08 6.88 -3.04
CA GLY A 135 -9.29 6.03 -3.92
C GLY A 135 -8.48 4.95 -3.19
N SER A 136 -8.79 4.65 -1.92
CA SER A 136 -8.10 3.57 -1.20
C SER A 136 -8.32 2.23 -1.87
N VAL A 137 -7.22 1.46 -2.01
CA VAL A 137 -7.21 0.09 -2.51
C VAL A 137 -6.40 -0.82 -1.58
N SER A 138 -6.72 -2.10 -1.60
CA SER A 138 -5.93 -3.14 -0.98
C SER A 138 -5.41 -4.10 -2.06
N PHE A 139 -4.24 -4.69 -1.83
CA PHE A 139 -3.64 -5.68 -2.70
C PHE A 139 -3.66 -7.03 -1.99
N TYR A 140 -4.34 -8.01 -2.59
CA TYR A 140 -4.46 -9.35 -2.03
C TYR A 140 -3.68 -10.37 -2.85
N THR A 141 -2.97 -11.24 -2.16
CA THR A 141 -2.43 -12.50 -2.70
C THR A 141 -2.65 -13.59 -1.65
N PRO A 142 -2.74 -14.88 -2.01
CA PRO A 142 -3.00 -15.92 -1.02
C PRO A 142 -2.13 -15.82 0.23
N GLY A 143 -2.77 -15.67 1.38
CA GLY A 143 -2.13 -15.52 2.70
C GLY A 143 -1.74 -14.09 3.10
N TYR A 144 -1.87 -13.06 2.23
CA TYR A 144 -1.48 -11.69 2.54
C TYR A 144 -2.43 -10.65 1.95
N LEU A 145 -2.78 -9.65 2.75
CA LEU A 145 -3.55 -8.47 2.36
C LEU A 145 -2.76 -7.21 2.72
N PHE A 146 -2.27 -6.47 1.74
CA PHE A 146 -1.63 -5.15 1.91
C PHE A 146 -2.74 -4.10 1.82
N CYS A 147 -3.19 -3.61 2.96
CA CYS A 147 -4.43 -2.85 3.02
C CYS A 147 -4.25 -1.33 3.22
N GLY A 148 -3.01 -0.83 3.24
CA GLY A 148 -2.77 0.59 3.58
C GLY A 148 -3.45 0.94 4.91
N ASP A 149 -4.17 2.05 4.92
CA ASP A 149 -4.84 2.58 6.12
C ASP A 149 -6.31 2.13 6.22
N LEU A 150 -6.60 0.88 5.88
CA LEU A 150 -7.94 0.30 6.04
C LEU A 150 -8.13 -0.28 7.44
N ILE A 151 -7.28 -1.26 7.82
CA ILE A 151 -7.32 -1.98 9.09
C ILE A 151 -5.93 -1.94 9.72
N PHE A 152 -5.87 -1.61 11.00
CA PHE A 152 -4.69 -1.73 11.86
C PHE A 152 -4.96 -2.76 12.95
N GLN A 153 -3.92 -3.24 13.62
CA GLN A 153 -4.09 -4.15 14.76
C GLN A 153 -4.98 -3.52 15.84
N GLY A 154 -6.21 -4.04 15.99
CA GLY A 154 -7.20 -3.55 16.96
C GLY A 154 -7.79 -2.17 16.65
N SER A 155 -7.59 -1.63 15.44
CA SER A 155 -8.08 -0.31 15.03
C SER A 155 -8.39 -0.26 13.53
N ILE A 156 -8.84 0.90 13.05
CA ILE A 156 -9.08 1.19 11.63
C ILE A 156 -8.44 2.51 11.23
N GLY A 157 -8.28 2.74 9.94
CA GLY A 157 -7.88 4.02 9.40
C GLY A 157 -8.84 5.14 9.78
N ARG A 158 -8.30 6.34 9.97
CA ARG A 158 -9.14 7.53 10.23
C ARG A 158 -10.01 7.87 9.02
N THR A 159 -11.21 8.36 9.30
CA THR A 159 -12.22 8.66 8.28
C THR A 159 -12.75 10.09 8.34
N ASP A 160 -12.10 10.92 9.14
CA ASP A 160 -12.47 12.33 9.40
C ASP A 160 -11.75 13.33 8.48
N LEU A 161 -10.86 12.86 7.61
CA LEU A 161 -10.20 13.69 6.61
C LEU A 161 -11.09 13.85 5.35
N ARG A 162 -10.72 14.82 4.51
CA ARG A 162 -11.44 15.07 3.25
C ARG A 162 -11.49 13.80 2.40
N GLY A 163 -12.70 13.37 2.06
CA GLY A 163 -12.94 12.15 1.28
C GLY A 163 -13.06 10.89 2.13
N GLY A 164 -12.86 10.99 3.46
CA GLY A 164 -13.05 9.89 4.39
C GLY A 164 -14.53 9.62 4.69
N SER A 165 -14.87 8.36 4.97
CA SER A 165 -16.20 7.91 5.34
C SER A 165 -16.12 6.63 6.15
N LEU A 166 -16.55 6.66 7.42
CA LEU A 166 -16.60 5.45 8.25
C LEU A 166 -17.53 4.39 7.65
N GLN A 167 -18.69 4.81 7.14
CA GLN A 167 -19.64 3.87 6.52
C GLN A 167 -19.01 3.18 5.31
N ALA A 168 -18.30 3.91 4.45
CA ALA A 168 -17.61 3.33 3.30
C ALA A 168 -16.49 2.38 3.73
N LEU A 169 -15.72 2.74 4.77
CA LEU A 169 -14.66 1.90 5.30
C LEU A 169 -15.20 0.57 5.82
N LEU A 170 -16.24 0.61 6.65
CA LEU A 170 -16.87 -0.59 7.20
C LEU A 170 -17.49 -1.45 6.10
N HIS A 171 -18.11 -0.82 5.09
CA HIS A 171 -18.63 -1.53 3.92
C HIS A 171 -17.50 -2.22 3.14
N SER A 172 -16.38 -1.53 2.91
CA SER A 172 -15.21 -2.09 2.24
C SER A 172 -14.64 -3.30 2.98
N VAL A 173 -14.53 -3.21 4.31
CA VAL A 173 -14.08 -4.34 5.13
C VAL A 173 -15.04 -5.52 4.99
N LYS A 174 -16.35 -5.29 5.14
CA LYS A 174 -17.37 -6.35 5.05
C LYS A 174 -17.35 -7.05 3.70
N GLU A 175 -17.43 -6.30 2.62
CA GLU A 175 -17.64 -6.84 1.27
C GLU A 175 -16.36 -7.37 0.59
N LYS A 176 -15.18 -6.89 1.00
CA LYS A 176 -13.93 -7.20 0.30
C LYS A 176 -12.92 -7.99 1.13
N VAL A 177 -13.01 -7.89 2.45
CA VAL A 177 -11.96 -8.39 3.34
C VAL A 177 -12.47 -9.47 4.28
N TRP A 178 -13.71 -9.36 4.75
CA TRP A 178 -14.21 -10.21 5.84
C TRP A 178 -14.30 -11.70 5.51
N ASP A 179 -14.54 -12.02 4.22
CA ASP A 179 -14.63 -13.41 3.74
C ASP A 179 -13.28 -14.00 3.29
N LEU A 180 -12.19 -13.25 3.41
CA LEU A 180 -10.85 -13.80 3.18
C LEU A 180 -10.52 -14.85 4.25
N PRO A 181 -9.66 -15.86 3.94
CA PRO A 181 -9.26 -16.88 4.90
C PRO A 181 -8.77 -16.27 6.21
N ASP A 182 -9.17 -16.85 7.33
CA ASP A 182 -8.91 -16.34 8.68
C ASP A 182 -7.42 -16.21 9.02
N ASP A 183 -6.55 -17.00 8.39
CA ASP A 183 -5.10 -16.97 8.53
C ASP A 183 -4.43 -15.92 7.60
N THR A 184 -5.19 -15.21 6.76
CA THR A 184 -4.66 -14.13 5.94
C THR A 184 -4.04 -13.05 6.82
N ARG A 185 -2.76 -12.78 6.59
CA ARG A 185 -2.02 -11.73 7.27
C ARG A 185 -2.40 -10.38 6.70
N ILE A 186 -2.88 -9.49 7.55
CA ILE A 186 -3.14 -8.09 7.23
C ILE A 186 -1.83 -7.32 7.41
N MET A 187 -1.39 -6.68 6.33
CA MET A 187 -0.17 -5.88 6.23
C MET A 187 -0.58 -4.40 6.12
N PRO A 188 -0.67 -3.68 7.25
CA PRO A 188 -1.21 -2.32 7.28
C PRO A 188 -0.20 -1.27 6.83
N GLY A 189 -0.68 -0.05 6.54
CA GLY A 189 0.17 1.11 6.26
C GLY A 189 1.02 1.55 7.45
N HIS A 190 0.54 1.34 8.68
CA HIS A 190 1.25 1.68 9.92
C HIS A 190 1.10 0.59 10.97
N GLY A 191 2.11 0.50 11.86
CA GLY A 191 2.09 -0.43 12.98
C GLY A 191 2.34 -1.89 12.58
N PRO A 192 2.06 -2.85 13.48
CA PRO A 192 2.36 -4.25 13.26
C PRO A 192 1.32 -4.93 12.36
N ALA A 193 1.75 -6.03 11.73
CA ALA A 193 0.86 -6.93 11.02
C ALA A 193 -0.08 -7.67 11.99
N THR A 194 -1.27 -8.02 11.48
CA THR A 194 -2.26 -8.80 12.20
C THR A 194 -2.85 -9.89 11.29
N THR A 195 -4.00 -10.49 11.62
CA THR A 195 -4.69 -11.47 10.80
C THR A 195 -6.20 -11.21 10.77
N ILE A 196 -6.89 -11.70 9.76
CA ILE A 196 -8.36 -11.62 9.67
C ILE A 196 -8.98 -12.19 10.96
N ALA A 197 -8.57 -13.39 11.40
CA ALA A 197 -9.09 -14.01 12.63
C ALA A 197 -8.84 -13.16 13.89
N ALA A 198 -7.72 -12.48 14.00
CA ALA A 198 -7.43 -11.63 15.16
C ALA A 198 -8.34 -10.39 15.18
N GLU A 199 -8.51 -9.76 14.02
CA GLU A 199 -9.35 -8.56 13.90
C GLU A 199 -10.85 -8.88 14.07
N LYS A 200 -11.33 -9.99 13.55
CA LYS A 200 -12.70 -10.48 13.82
C LYS A 200 -12.97 -10.63 15.32
N ARG A 201 -11.99 -11.09 16.09
CA ARG A 201 -12.15 -11.35 17.53
C ARG A 201 -11.95 -10.14 18.42
N HIS A 202 -11.06 -9.24 18.05
CA HIS A 202 -10.53 -8.24 18.99
C HIS A 202 -10.69 -6.79 18.53
N ASN A 203 -11.00 -6.54 17.26
CA ASN A 203 -11.15 -5.17 16.77
C ASN A 203 -12.56 -4.64 17.07
N THR A 204 -12.64 -3.78 18.08
CA THR A 204 -13.94 -3.21 18.51
C THR A 204 -14.58 -2.29 17.48
N PHE A 205 -13.81 -1.72 16.55
CA PHE A 205 -14.34 -0.91 15.45
C PHE A 205 -15.05 -1.73 14.38
N LEU A 206 -14.70 -3.01 14.28
CA LEU A 206 -15.23 -3.96 13.30
C LEU A 206 -16.27 -4.93 13.90
N ALA A 207 -16.59 -4.75 15.19
CA ALA A 207 -17.59 -5.59 15.87
C ALA A 207 -18.96 -5.46 15.21
N GLY A 208 -19.59 -6.61 14.91
CA GLY A 208 -20.93 -6.66 14.30
C GLY A 208 -20.96 -6.50 12.77
N LEU A 209 -19.81 -6.69 12.10
CA LEU A 209 -19.77 -6.75 10.64
C LEU A 209 -20.20 -8.11 10.05
N ASP A 210 -20.53 -9.09 10.88
CA ASP A 210 -20.97 -10.45 10.50
C ASP A 210 -22.22 -10.43 9.60
#